data_c4761f748e99fb9cfbe8c305fdbd55eb
#
_entry.id   c4761f748e99fb9cfbe8c305fdbd55eb
#
_cell.length_a   1.000
_cell.length_b   1.000
_cell.length_c   1.000
_cell.angle_alpha   90.00
_cell.angle_beta   90.00
_cell.angle_gamma   90.00
#
_symmetry.space_group_name_H-M   'P 1'
#
loop_
_entity.id
_entity.type
_entity.pdbx_description
1 polymer ?
#
loop_
_entity_poly.entity_id
_entity_poly.type
_entity_poly.pdbx_seq_one_letter_code
_entity_poly.pdbx_strand_id
1 'polypeptide(L)'
;MNDKLLSIKEFDVITSNENYAETGDNIYHLSERYFNELDDFIRNQESTDDEGNPLDFLRARTIKGIGNVIQAKNFVGLIQLENGYQIQILPKVDFGSNDTGKTTEEVFIDMLRSMKDFPGKVFSSANLRTESVNLYEIFFNMYLYQLSLLTRKGLKSAYISREDTLNVFKGKLLINRHLKENIGHAERFSLAFDEFNLNRPENRLIKSTLLKLQKISTSSNNLKSIRQQLIYFELVDPSWNYASDFDKVQIDRTTKDYEEILAWSKVFLMNKSFSTFSGDAKARALLFPMEKVYESFVSMHIVDIFEKKGYSVSTQDTGRYLLKEENRNIFSLRPDIVVKDNKGNTIIMDTKWKRLYDNPEKNYGISQVDMYQMYAYSKKYNANEVWVLYPRVNELENRIIEFRDEDTKIHIFFVDVSEIEKSIKELLKKIKA
;
A
#
# COMPACT_ATOMS: atom_id res chain seq x y z
N MET A 1 2.11 10.62 -26.23
CA MET A 1 1.60 10.67 -24.84
C MET A 1 0.55 9.59 -24.69
N ASN A 2 0.53 8.89 -23.58
CA ASN A 2 -0.46 7.81 -23.36
C ASN A 2 -1.83 8.46 -23.10
N ASP A 3 -2.71 8.50 -24.07
CA ASP A 3 -4.05 9.13 -23.97
C ASP A 3 -4.97 8.52 -22.88
N LYS A 4 -4.45 7.61 -22.07
CA LYS A 4 -5.20 6.86 -21.05
C LYS A 4 -4.66 7.00 -19.62
N LEU A 5 -3.83 8.00 -19.34
CA LEU A 5 -3.28 8.25 -18.01
C LEU A 5 -3.47 9.72 -17.64
N LEU A 6 -4.17 9.96 -16.51
CA LEU A 6 -4.21 11.24 -15.81
C LEU A 6 -3.34 11.14 -14.57
N SER A 7 -2.38 12.06 -14.42
CA SER A 7 -1.55 12.16 -13.22
C SER A 7 -1.89 13.43 -12.45
N ILE A 8 -2.26 13.29 -11.20
CA ILE A 8 -2.62 14.36 -10.26
C ILE A 8 -1.85 14.19 -8.97
N LYS A 9 -1.90 15.18 -8.08
CA LYS A 9 -1.36 15.10 -6.72
C LYS A 9 -2.49 15.01 -5.67
N GLU A 10 -2.11 14.64 -4.46
CA GLU A 10 -3.02 14.76 -3.31
C GLU A 10 -3.60 16.16 -3.23
N PHE A 11 -4.91 16.26 -2.96
CA PHE A 11 -5.72 17.48 -2.88
C PHE A 11 -6.02 18.18 -4.20
N ASP A 12 -5.49 17.73 -5.31
CA ASP A 12 -5.91 18.19 -6.62
C ASP A 12 -7.36 17.83 -6.91
N VAL A 13 -7.92 18.53 -7.86
CA VAL A 13 -9.34 18.49 -8.21
C VAL A 13 -9.50 18.03 -9.65
N ILE A 14 -10.41 17.10 -9.87
CA ILE A 14 -10.81 16.62 -11.21
C ILE A 14 -12.20 17.18 -11.51
N THR A 15 -12.42 17.69 -12.72
CA THR A 15 -13.72 18.18 -13.22
C THR A 15 -13.97 17.71 -14.65
N SER A 16 -15.26 17.59 -15.01
CA SER A 16 -15.69 17.38 -16.40
C SER A 16 -15.93 18.67 -17.17
N ASN A 17 -15.73 19.82 -16.54
CA ASN A 17 -15.96 21.12 -17.16
C ASN A 17 -14.83 21.45 -18.16
N GLU A 18 -15.16 21.52 -19.44
CA GLU A 18 -14.22 21.75 -20.55
C GLU A 18 -13.47 23.09 -20.47
N ASN A 19 -14.02 24.08 -19.75
CA ASN A 19 -13.36 25.38 -19.53
C ASN A 19 -12.06 25.24 -18.73
N TYR A 20 -11.81 24.11 -18.12
CA TYR A 20 -10.61 23.80 -17.32
C TYR A 20 -9.65 22.82 -18.03
N ALA A 21 -9.84 22.56 -19.32
CA ALA A 21 -9.00 21.62 -20.08
C ALA A 21 -7.51 22.05 -20.16
N GLU A 22 -7.23 23.37 -20.03
CA GLU A 22 -5.88 23.95 -20.17
C GLU A 22 -5.35 24.60 -18.88
N THR A 23 -6.10 24.57 -17.77
CA THR A 23 -5.72 25.28 -16.54
C THR A 23 -4.86 24.40 -15.63
N GLY A 24 -3.60 24.83 -15.40
CA GLY A 24 -2.61 24.10 -14.62
C GLY A 24 -2.66 24.30 -13.09
N ASP A 25 -3.69 24.93 -12.52
CA ASP A 25 -3.73 25.29 -11.10
C ASP A 25 -4.45 24.23 -10.25
N ASN A 26 -3.86 23.01 -10.14
CA ASN A 26 -4.39 21.91 -9.31
C ASN A 26 -5.82 21.46 -9.70
N ILE A 27 -6.28 21.84 -10.90
CA ILE A 27 -7.56 21.45 -11.47
C ILE A 27 -7.29 20.73 -12.79
N TYR A 28 -7.81 19.52 -12.92
CA TYR A 28 -7.57 18.67 -14.07
C TYR A 28 -8.89 18.31 -14.74
N HIS A 29 -8.91 18.40 -16.06
CA HIS A 29 -10.06 18.00 -16.85
C HIS A 29 -10.05 16.50 -17.08
N LEU A 30 -11.21 15.87 -16.92
CA LEU A 30 -11.50 14.51 -17.28
C LEU A 30 -12.79 14.48 -18.10
N SER A 31 -12.79 13.79 -19.24
CA SER A 31 -13.99 13.74 -20.07
C SER A 31 -15.19 13.22 -19.26
N GLU A 32 -16.39 13.72 -19.57
CA GLU A 32 -17.63 13.47 -18.81
C GLU A 32 -17.88 11.97 -18.58
N ARG A 33 -17.60 11.14 -19.57
CA ARG A 33 -17.73 9.70 -19.46
C ARG A 33 -16.87 9.11 -18.35
N TYR A 34 -15.59 9.48 -18.27
CA TYR A 34 -14.67 8.96 -17.26
C TYR A 34 -14.92 9.59 -15.88
N PHE A 35 -15.35 10.85 -15.87
CA PHE A 35 -15.75 11.54 -14.64
C PHE A 35 -16.96 10.86 -13.98
N ASN A 36 -17.99 10.53 -14.75
CA ASN A 36 -19.17 9.85 -14.25
C ASN A 36 -18.86 8.43 -13.75
N GLU A 37 -17.99 7.69 -14.47
CA GLU A 37 -17.52 6.36 -14.05
C GLU A 37 -16.74 6.45 -12.71
N LEU A 38 -15.93 7.47 -12.53
CA LEU A 38 -15.20 7.73 -11.29
C LEU A 38 -16.14 8.15 -10.14
N ASP A 39 -17.15 8.99 -10.40
CA ASP A 39 -18.16 9.40 -9.41
C ASP A 39 -19.01 8.21 -8.96
N ASP A 40 -19.45 7.37 -9.90
CA ASP A 40 -20.15 6.11 -9.60
C ASP A 40 -19.28 5.17 -8.74
N PHE A 41 -17.99 5.06 -9.05
CA PHE A 41 -17.06 4.28 -8.26
C PHE A 41 -16.98 4.77 -6.82
N ILE A 42 -16.89 6.09 -6.60
CA ILE A 42 -16.82 6.69 -5.26
C ILE A 42 -18.12 6.45 -4.48
N ARG A 43 -19.28 6.63 -5.13
CA ARG A 43 -20.60 6.49 -4.48
C ARG A 43 -20.96 5.05 -4.09
N ASN A 44 -20.47 4.08 -4.87
CA ASN A 44 -20.76 2.66 -4.65
C ASN A 44 -19.74 1.98 -3.73
N GLN A 45 -18.84 2.74 -3.13
CA GLN A 45 -17.77 2.17 -2.31
C GLN A 45 -18.15 2.17 -0.83
N GLU A 46 -18.28 0.97 -0.26
CA GLU A 46 -18.46 0.71 1.18
C GLU A 46 -17.10 0.28 1.78
N SER A 47 -16.10 1.17 1.70
CA SER A 47 -14.77 0.86 2.23
C SER A 47 -14.56 1.49 3.58
N THR A 48 -14.10 0.71 4.55
CA THR A 48 -13.75 1.18 5.89
C THR A 48 -12.27 0.93 6.20
N ASP A 49 -11.68 1.75 7.07
CA ASP A 49 -10.37 1.49 7.64
C ASP A 49 -10.42 0.35 8.70
N ASP A 50 -9.27 0.05 9.32
CA ASP A 50 -9.16 -0.97 10.37
C ASP A 50 -10.00 -0.66 11.63
N GLU A 51 -10.46 0.58 11.78
CA GLU A 51 -11.31 1.08 12.88
C GLU A 51 -12.79 1.15 12.50
N GLY A 52 -13.14 0.81 11.25
CA GLY A 52 -14.51 0.82 10.73
C GLY A 52 -14.98 2.18 10.20
N ASN A 53 -14.08 3.19 10.05
CA ASN A 53 -14.43 4.48 9.49
C ASN A 53 -14.42 4.43 7.95
N PRO A 54 -15.34 5.15 7.26
CA PRO A 54 -15.33 5.23 5.81
C PRO A 54 -14.00 5.76 5.26
N LEU A 55 -13.42 5.09 4.28
CA LEU A 55 -12.19 5.54 3.62
C LEU A 55 -12.53 6.68 2.63
N ASP A 56 -12.17 7.89 3.00
CA ASP A 56 -12.37 9.11 2.19
C ASP A 56 -11.11 9.40 1.33
N PHE A 57 -10.86 8.58 0.30
CA PHE A 57 -9.70 8.77 -0.59
C PHE A 57 -9.96 9.73 -1.74
N LEU A 58 -11.21 9.83 -2.21
CA LEU A 58 -11.71 10.79 -3.18
C LEU A 58 -13.05 11.35 -2.69
N ARG A 59 -13.23 12.65 -2.81
CA ARG A 59 -14.44 13.30 -2.35
C ARG A 59 -15.13 14.07 -3.47
N ALA A 60 -16.37 13.65 -3.78
CA ALA A 60 -17.25 14.41 -4.66
C ALA A 60 -17.80 15.65 -3.93
N ARG A 61 -17.72 16.81 -4.58
CA ARG A 61 -18.28 18.08 -4.08
C ARG A 61 -18.61 19.02 -5.22
N THR A 62 -19.34 20.09 -4.93
CA THR A 62 -19.59 21.16 -5.90
C THR A 62 -18.82 22.41 -5.50
N ILE A 63 -18.07 22.98 -6.43
CA ILE A 63 -17.34 24.24 -6.25
C ILE A 63 -18.03 25.33 -7.08
N LYS A 64 -18.30 26.49 -6.44
CA LYS A 64 -18.89 27.63 -7.13
C LYS A 64 -17.98 28.07 -8.28
N GLY A 65 -18.56 28.17 -9.48
CA GLY A 65 -17.85 28.60 -10.70
C GLY A 65 -17.21 27.43 -11.48
N ILE A 66 -16.98 26.25 -10.88
CA ILE A 66 -16.40 25.09 -11.55
C ILE A 66 -17.46 24.03 -11.84
N GLY A 67 -18.42 23.84 -10.91
CA GLY A 67 -19.42 22.78 -10.98
C GLY A 67 -19.07 21.58 -10.10
N ASN A 68 -19.47 20.39 -10.54
CA ASN A 68 -19.16 19.15 -9.84
C ASN A 68 -17.68 18.78 -10.02
N VAL A 69 -17.07 18.43 -8.92
CA VAL A 69 -15.64 18.07 -8.87
C VAL A 69 -15.40 16.87 -7.96
N ILE A 70 -14.33 16.16 -8.25
CA ILE A 70 -13.80 15.07 -7.42
C ILE A 70 -12.44 15.52 -6.92
N GLN A 71 -12.25 15.59 -5.61
CA GLN A 71 -11.00 15.98 -4.97
C GLN A 71 -10.28 14.76 -4.41
N ALA A 72 -9.00 14.61 -4.77
CA ALA A 72 -8.12 13.65 -4.12
C ALA A 72 -7.86 14.03 -2.66
N LYS A 73 -7.68 13.04 -1.78
CA LYS A 73 -7.40 13.20 -0.36
C LYS A 73 -6.00 12.67 -0.02
N ASN A 74 -5.74 12.36 1.24
CA ASN A 74 -4.44 11.88 1.74
C ASN A 74 -4.08 10.46 1.27
N PHE A 75 -4.42 10.09 0.04
CA PHE A 75 -4.11 8.79 -0.54
C PHE A 75 -3.33 8.95 -1.83
N VAL A 76 -2.31 8.14 -1.97
CA VAL A 76 -1.44 8.07 -3.16
C VAL A 76 -1.50 6.69 -3.77
N GLY A 77 -1.43 6.61 -5.07
CA GLY A 77 -1.47 5.35 -5.81
C GLY A 77 -2.22 5.48 -7.13
N LEU A 78 -3.06 4.51 -7.42
CA LEU A 78 -3.60 4.32 -8.77
C LEU A 78 -5.05 3.88 -8.74
N ILE A 79 -5.83 4.45 -9.66
CA ILE A 79 -7.21 4.03 -9.95
C ILE A 79 -7.26 3.68 -11.42
N GLN A 80 -7.81 2.52 -11.76
CA GLN A 80 -8.07 2.11 -13.13
C GLN A 80 -9.56 1.92 -13.34
N LEU A 81 -10.13 2.63 -14.30
CA LEU A 81 -11.50 2.53 -14.74
C LEU A 81 -11.73 1.28 -15.62
N GLU A 82 -12.98 0.86 -15.82
CA GLU A 82 -13.33 -0.36 -16.58
C GLU A 82 -12.75 -0.40 -18.00
N ASN A 83 -12.74 0.76 -18.67
CA ASN A 83 -12.22 0.90 -20.02
C ASN A 83 -10.67 0.97 -20.10
N GLY A 84 -9.98 0.80 -18.96
CA GLY A 84 -8.54 0.82 -18.86
C GLY A 84 -7.93 2.22 -18.71
N TYR A 85 -8.72 3.30 -18.59
CA TYR A 85 -8.22 4.62 -18.26
C TYR A 85 -7.65 4.62 -16.83
N GLN A 86 -6.49 5.24 -16.64
CA GLN A 86 -5.75 5.21 -15.39
C GLN A 86 -5.66 6.62 -14.79
N ILE A 87 -5.87 6.72 -13.49
CA ILE A 87 -5.67 7.94 -12.71
C ILE A 87 -4.61 7.65 -11.68
N GLN A 88 -3.46 8.32 -11.78
CA GLN A 88 -2.36 8.24 -10.85
C GLN A 88 -2.44 9.42 -9.89
N ILE A 89 -2.45 9.14 -8.59
CA ILE A 89 -2.37 10.15 -7.55
C ILE A 89 -0.97 10.08 -6.94
N LEU A 90 -0.22 11.17 -7.04
CA LEU A 90 1.13 11.32 -6.51
C LEU A 90 1.12 12.04 -5.16
N PRO A 91 2.17 11.92 -4.35
CA PRO A 91 2.33 12.70 -3.13
C PRO A 91 2.26 14.22 -3.42
N LYS A 92 1.65 14.97 -2.49
CA LYS A 92 1.59 16.45 -2.54
C LYS A 92 2.96 17.12 -2.38
N VAL A 93 3.93 16.37 -1.88
CA VAL A 93 5.31 16.80 -1.65
C VAL A 93 6.16 16.28 -2.79
N ASP A 94 6.83 17.18 -3.50
CA ASP A 94 7.85 16.79 -4.46
C ASP A 94 9.13 16.43 -3.69
N PHE A 95 9.51 15.17 -3.75
CA PHE A 95 10.72 14.66 -3.10
C PHE A 95 11.95 14.72 -4.01
N GLY A 96 11.77 15.07 -5.28
CA GLY A 96 12.86 15.23 -6.23
C GLY A 96 13.72 16.44 -5.87
N SER A 97 14.64 16.29 -4.91
CA SER A 97 15.68 17.29 -4.72
C SER A 97 16.70 17.15 -5.84
N ASN A 98 17.16 18.27 -6.36
CA ASN A 98 18.23 18.31 -7.36
C ASN A 98 19.53 17.63 -6.88
N ASP A 99 19.67 17.40 -5.57
CA ASP A 99 20.88 16.86 -4.93
C ASP A 99 20.95 15.33 -4.92
N THR A 100 19.81 14.62 -4.88
CA THR A 100 19.80 13.14 -4.77
C THR A 100 19.61 12.42 -6.09
N GLY A 101 19.11 13.10 -7.11
CA GLY A 101 18.77 12.53 -8.43
C GLY A 101 17.66 11.47 -8.39
N LYS A 102 16.92 11.34 -7.26
CA LYS A 102 15.75 10.46 -7.13
C LYS A 102 14.48 11.17 -7.57
N THR A 103 13.59 10.44 -8.23
CA THR A 103 12.25 10.94 -8.55
C THR A 103 11.29 10.82 -7.37
N THR A 104 10.17 11.54 -7.40
CA THR A 104 9.12 11.44 -6.37
C THR A 104 8.56 10.02 -6.25
N GLU A 105 8.42 9.33 -7.38
CA GLU A 105 7.98 7.93 -7.44
C GLU A 105 8.98 6.98 -6.78
N GLU A 106 10.29 7.18 -7.01
CA GLU A 106 11.33 6.36 -6.38
C GLU A 106 11.33 6.53 -4.86
N VAL A 107 11.21 7.75 -4.36
CA VAL A 107 11.11 8.02 -2.92
C VAL A 107 9.84 7.40 -2.34
N PHE A 108 8.71 7.54 -3.04
CA PHE A 108 7.45 6.93 -2.61
C PHE A 108 7.55 5.40 -2.52
N ILE A 109 8.19 4.75 -3.48
CA ILE A 109 8.43 3.30 -3.44
C ILE A 109 9.32 2.91 -2.26
N ASP A 110 10.37 3.69 -1.98
CA ASP A 110 11.22 3.47 -0.81
C ASP A 110 10.41 3.60 0.50
N MET A 111 9.48 4.56 0.57
CA MET A 111 8.56 4.71 1.71
C MET A 111 7.62 3.52 1.85
N LEU A 112 7.02 3.02 0.77
CA LEU A 112 6.11 1.86 0.80
C LEU A 112 6.78 0.60 1.35
N ARG A 113 8.06 0.40 1.13
CA ARG A 113 8.80 -0.76 1.65
C ARG A 113 8.87 -0.82 3.17
N SER A 114 8.72 0.31 3.84
CA SER A 114 8.69 0.37 5.30
C SER A 114 7.38 -0.16 5.88
N MET A 115 6.31 -0.18 5.11
CA MET A 115 5.02 -0.69 5.56
C MET A 115 5.10 -2.20 5.83
N LYS A 116 4.57 -2.64 6.98
CA LYS A 116 4.63 -4.03 7.43
C LYS A 116 4.07 -5.02 6.41
N ASP A 117 2.94 -4.68 5.82
CA ASP A 117 2.17 -5.54 4.93
C ASP A 117 2.47 -5.31 3.44
N PHE A 118 3.43 -4.45 3.10
CA PHE A 118 3.80 -4.21 1.72
C PHE A 118 4.69 -5.33 1.17
N PRO A 119 4.23 -6.07 0.14
CA PRO A 119 4.97 -7.17 -0.44
C PRO A 119 5.91 -6.63 -1.53
N GLY A 120 7.04 -6.18 -1.25
CA GLY A 120 7.98 -5.61 -2.23
C GLY A 120 9.31 -5.22 -1.62
N LYS A 121 9.57 -5.74 -0.42
CA LYS A 121 10.72 -5.36 0.41
C LYS A 121 12.07 -5.64 -0.22
N VAL A 122 12.16 -6.64 -1.09
CA VAL A 122 13.42 -7.11 -1.70
C VAL A 122 13.76 -6.41 -3.02
N PHE A 123 12.84 -5.61 -3.57
CA PHE A 123 13.07 -4.94 -4.84
C PHE A 123 14.04 -3.76 -4.71
N SER A 124 15.04 -3.64 -5.58
CA SER A 124 15.97 -2.51 -5.59
C SER A 124 15.50 -1.39 -6.53
N SER A 125 15.51 -0.13 -6.08
CA SER A 125 15.18 1.04 -6.89
C SER A 125 16.13 1.21 -8.10
N ALA A 126 17.33 0.62 -8.06
CA ALA A 126 18.25 0.62 -9.21
C ALA A 126 17.66 0.01 -10.49
N ASN A 127 16.60 -0.81 -10.37
CA ASN A 127 15.90 -1.42 -11.49
C ASN A 127 14.85 -0.51 -12.15
N LEU A 128 14.62 0.69 -11.59
CA LEU A 128 13.59 1.64 -12.07
C LEU A 128 14.11 2.67 -13.09
N ARG A 129 15.42 2.77 -13.28
CA ARG A 129 16.09 3.91 -13.94
C ARG A 129 15.96 4.05 -15.45
N THR A 130 15.07 3.33 -16.14
CA THR A 130 15.14 3.31 -17.60
C THR A 130 14.00 3.98 -18.36
N GLU A 131 12.87 4.33 -17.75
CA GLU A 131 11.75 4.99 -18.45
C GLU A 131 10.88 5.76 -17.43
N SER A 132 10.17 6.81 -17.86
CA SER A 132 9.07 7.44 -17.12
C SER A 132 7.89 6.45 -17.04
N VAL A 133 7.98 5.50 -16.12
CA VAL A 133 7.02 4.40 -16.00
C VAL A 133 6.01 4.77 -14.92
N ASN A 134 4.73 4.63 -15.20
CA ASN A 134 3.70 4.87 -14.20
C ASN A 134 3.79 3.86 -13.04
N LEU A 135 3.20 4.19 -11.89
CA LEU A 135 3.27 3.35 -10.69
C LEU A 135 2.75 1.92 -10.91
N TYR A 136 1.79 1.68 -11.84
CA TYR A 136 1.33 0.33 -12.18
C TYR A 136 2.47 -0.54 -12.72
N GLU A 137 3.20 -0.01 -13.67
CA GLU A 137 4.30 -0.75 -14.29
C GLU A 137 5.44 -1.02 -13.30
N ILE A 138 5.64 -0.11 -12.34
CA ILE A 138 6.60 -0.33 -11.24
C ILE A 138 6.12 -1.50 -10.36
N PHE A 139 4.86 -1.53 -9.95
CA PHE A 139 4.31 -2.63 -9.16
C PHE A 139 4.31 -3.95 -9.93
N PHE A 140 4.03 -3.93 -11.24
CA PHE A 140 4.14 -5.12 -12.08
C PHE A 140 5.57 -5.62 -12.16
N ASN A 141 6.54 -4.72 -12.31
CA ASN A 141 7.95 -5.08 -12.31
C ASN A 141 8.39 -5.70 -10.98
N MET A 142 7.94 -5.15 -9.85
CA MET A 142 8.21 -5.70 -8.51
C MET A 142 7.65 -7.13 -8.37
N TYR A 143 6.41 -7.34 -8.79
CA TYR A 143 5.79 -8.67 -8.82
C TYR A 143 6.57 -9.66 -9.68
N LEU A 144 6.91 -9.26 -10.90
CA LEU A 144 7.65 -10.09 -11.86
C LEU A 144 9.06 -10.44 -11.37
N TYR A 145 9.72 -9.50 -10.69
CA TYR A 145 11.00 -9.74 -10.06
C TYR A 145 10.90 -10.83 -8.99
N GLN A 146 9.96 -10.71 -8.05
CA GLN A 146 9.71 -11.70 -7.01
C GLN A 146 9.34 -13.06 -7.61
N LEU A 147 8.47 -13.07 -8.62
CA LEU A 147 8.10 -14.29 -9.32
C LEU A 147 9.31 -14.96 -9.99
N SER A 148 10.25 -14.18 -10.53
CA SER A 148 11.48 -14.72 -11.12
C SER A 148 12.36 -15.43 -10.10
N LEU A 149 12.39 -14.97 -8.86
CA LEU A 149 13.10 -15.64 -7.77
C LEU A 149 12.42 -16.97 -7.39
N LEU A 150 11.10 -17.01 -7.38
CA LEU A 150 10.33 -18.23 -7.13
C LEU A 150 10.53 -19.27 -8.24
N THR A 151 10.39 -18.87 -9.50
CA THR A 151 10.51 -19.80 -10.65
C THR A 151 11.89 -20.36 -10.82
N ARG A 152 12.96 -19.61 -10.44
CA ARG A 152 14.35 -20.14 -10.40
C ARG A 152 14.53 -21.26 -9.37
N LYS A 153 13.78 -21.26 -8.27
CA LYS A 153 13.77 -22.34 -7.27
C LYS A 153 12.93 -23.54 -7.70
N GLY A 154 12.14 -23.40 -8.77
CA GLY A 154 11.19 -24.38 -9.26
C GLY A 154 9.82 -24.27 -8.59
N LEU A 155 8.76 -24.48 -9.39
CA LEU A 155 7.41 -24.49 -8.87
C LEU A 155 7.14 -25.73 -8.03
N LYS A 156 6.38 -25.57 -6.97
CA LYS A 156 5.97 -26.67 -6.10
C LYS A 156 4.83 -27.46 -6.74
N SER A 157 4.93 -28.78 -6.66
CA SER A 157 3.88 -29.72 -7.04
C SER A 157 3.19 -30.28 -5.80
N ALA A 158 1.99 -30.81 -5.95
CA ALA A 158 1.28 -31.53 -4.92
C ALA A 158 0.53 -32.71 -5.51
N TYR A 159 0.14 -33.64 -4.65
CA TYR A 159 -0.81 -34.67 -5.01
C TYR A 159 -2.20 -34.03 -5.05
N ILE A 160 -2.81 -34.07 -6.23
CA ILE A 160 -4.16 -33.54 -6.47
C ILE A 160 -5.07 -34.70 -6.81
N SER A 161 -6.14 -34.87 -6.04
CA SER A 161 -7.11 -35.93 -6.29
C SER A 161 -7.88 -35.62 -7.58
N ARG A 162 -7.90 -36.58 -8.47
CA ARG A 162 -8.52 -36.50 -9.79
C ARG A 162 -9.47 -37.65 -9.99
N GLU A 163 -10.63 -37.38 -10.57
CA GLU A 163 -11.56 -38.37 -11.03
C GLU A 163 -11.55 -38.39 -12.55
N ASP A 164 -11.25 -39.54 -13.13
CA ASP A 164 -11.23 -39.70 -14.58
C ASP A 164 -11.63 -41.12 -14.99
N THR A 165 -11.97 -41.29 -16.28
CA THR A 165 -12.23 -42.59 -16.87
C THR A 165 -11.06 -43.02 -17.73
N LEU A 166 -10.31 -44.03 -17.27
CA LEU A 166 -9.07 -44.49 -17.87
C LEU A 166 -9.20 -45.95 -18.35
N ASN A 167 -8.37 -46.32 -19.34
CA ASN A 167 -8.29 -47.73 -19.81
C ASN A 167 -7.30 -48.56 -18.95
N VAL A 168 -6.65 -47.93 -17.97
CA VAL A 168 -5.73 -48.61 -17.06
C VAL A 168 -6.20 -48.36 -15.64
N PHE A 169 -6.22 -49.38 -14.81
CA PHE A 169 -6.66 -49.29 -13.41
C PHE A 169 -5.59 -48.55 -12.58
N LYS A 170 -6.01 -47.42 -11.95
CA LYS A 170 -5.14 -46.57 -11.11
C LYS A 170 -5.99 -46.00 -9.97
N GLY A 171 -5.53 -46.14 -8.74
CA GLY A 171 -6.23 -45.57 -7.57
C GLY A 171 -7.49 -46.35 -7.18
N LYS A 172 -8.59 -45.65 -6.86
CA LYS A 172 -9.85 -46.19 -6.33
C LYS A 172 -10.93 -46.19 -7.40
N LEU A 173 -11.61 -47.33 -7.58
CA LEU A 173 -12.76 -47.41 -8.48
C LEU A 173 -13.96 -46.66 -7.90
N LEU A 174 -14.56 -45.77 -8.69
CA LEU A 174 -15.79 -45.08 -8.41
C LEU A 174 -16.96 -45.92 -8.90
N ILE A 175 -17.39 -46.91 -8.09
CA ILE A 175 -18.35 -47.97 -8.48
C ILE A 175 -19.60 -47.37 -9.07
N ASN A 176 -20.23 -46.38 -8.39
CA ASN A 176 -21.49 -45.79 -8.84
C ASN A 176 -21.36 -45.11 -10.21
N ARG A 177 -20.25 -44.39 -10.43
CA ARG A 177 -19.97 -43.74 -11.69
C ARG A 177 -19.60 -44.74 -12.78
N HIS A 178 -18.78 -45.74 -12.44
CA HIS A 178 -18.38 -46.79 -13.36
C HIS A 178 -19.59 -47.59 -13.89
N LEU A 179 -20.49 -48.03 -13.00
CA LEU A 179 -21.73 -48.73 -13.39
C LEU A 179 -22.67 -47.85 -14.22
N LYS A 180 -22.70 -46.54 -14.01
CA LYS A 180 -23.55 -45.62 -14.77
C LYS A 180 -23.00 -45.30 -16.16
N GLU A 181 -21.69 -45.05 -16.26
CA GLU A 181 -21.06 -44.49 -17.47
C GLU A 181 -20.38 -45.58 -18.32
N ASN A 182 -19.98 -46.73 -17.77
CA ASN A 182 -19.12 -47.72 -18.45
C ASN A 182 -19.73 -49.15 -18.52
N ILE A 183 -21.07 -49.32 -18.35
CA ILE A 183 -21.69 -50.63 -18.45
C ILE A 183 -21.41 -51.35 -19.77
N GLY A 184 -21.28 -50.61 -20.87
CA GLY A 184 -20.98 -51.18 -22.20
C GLY A 184 -19.51 -51.14 -22.58
N HIS A 185 -18.62 -50.71 -21.68
CA HIS A 185 -17.20 -50.44 -21.95
C HIS A 185 -16.30 -51.10 -20.91
N ALA A 186 -16.13 -52.41 -21.00
CA ALA A 186 -15.32 -53.20 -20.05
C ALA A 186 -13.81 -52.78 -20.02
N GLU A 187 -13.35 -52.10 -21.04
CA GLU A 187 -11.98 -51.56 -21.15
C GLU A 187 -11.78 -50.24 -20.40
N ARG A 188 -12.83 -49.63 -19.80
CA ARG A 188 -12.76 -48.32 -19.14
C ARG A 188 -13.11 -48.43 -17.66
N PHE A 189 -12.37 -47.68 -16.85
CA PHE A 189 -12.57 -47.64 -15.40
C PHE A 189 -12.76 -46.21 -14.96
N SER A 190 -13.88 -45.88 -14.29
CA SER A 190 -14.06 -44.58 -13.61
C SER A 190 -13.34 -44.62 -12.28
N LEU A 191 -12.27 -43.86 -12.16
CA LEU A 191 -11.28 -43.96 -11.09
C LEU A 191 -11.14 -42.63 -10.36
N ALA A 192 -10.86 -42.67 -9.04
CA ALA A 192 -10.33 -41.58 -8.27
C ALA A 192 -8.86 -41.94 -7.91
N PHE A 193 -7.93 -41.03 -8.26
CA PHE A 193 -6.51 -41.22 -8.00
C PHE A 193 -5.83 -39.89 -7.74
N ASP A 194 -4.75 -39.92 -6.98
CA ASP A 194 -3.93 -38.75 -6.74
C ASP A 194 -2.85 -38.62 -7.81
N GLU A 195 -2.76 -37.46 -8.41
CA GLU A 195 -1.75 -37.14 -9.40
C GLU A 195 -0.82 -36.04 -8.89
N PHE A 196 0.48 -36.31 -8.94
CA PHE A 196 1.49 -35.33 -8.57
C PHE A 196 1.72 -34.36 -9.73
N ASN A 197 1.17 -33.15 -9.59
CA ASN A 197 1.28 -32.17 -10.65
C ASN A 197 1.42 -30.72 -10.11
N LEU A 198 1.62 -29.78 -11.03
CA LEU A 198 1.80 -28.36 -10.74
C LEU A 198 0.48 -27.59 -10.55
N ASN A 199 -0.68 -28.24 -10.78
CA ASN A 199 -1.96 -27.53 -10.83
C ASN A 199 -2.55 -27.21 -9.44
N ARG A 200 -1.69 -26.72 -8.54
CA ARG A 200 -2.05 -26.28 -7.19
C ARG A 200 -2.78 -24.93 -7.23
N PRO A 201 -3.63 -24.63 -6.21
CA PRO A 201 -4.30 -23.32 -6.10
C PRO A 201 -3.33 -22.15 -6.22
N GLU A 202 -2.16 -22.23 -5.56
CA GLU A 202 -1.14 -21.17 -5.60
C GLU A 202 -0.65 -20.90 -7.02
N ASN A 203 -0.32 -21.94 -7.77
CA ASN A 203 0.17 -21.81 -9.14
C ASN A 203 -0.92 -21.31 -10.09
N ARG A 204 -2.18 -21.74 -9.90
CA ARG A 204 -3.34 -21.27 -10.68
C ARG A 204 -3.58 -19.76 -10.48
N LEU A 205 -3.49 -19.30 -9.23
CA LEU A 205 -3.61 -17.88 -8.89
C LEU A 205 -2.50 -17.05 -9.53
N ILE A 206 -1.25 -17.52 -9.47
CA ILE A 206 -0.11 -16.84 -10.10
C ILE A 206 -0.28 -16.78 -11.63
N LYS A 207 -0.67 -17.88 -12.29
CA LYS A 207 -0.95 -17.90 -13.73
C LYS A 207 -2.05 -16.90 -14.09
N SER A 208 -3.14 -16.88 -13.33
CA SER A 208 -4.24 -15.95 -13.55
C SER A 208 -3.80 -14.49 -13.40
N THR A 209 -2.91 -14.23 -12.43
CA THR A 209 -2.32 -12.90 -12.25
C THR A 209 -1.51 -12.50 -13.49
N LEU A 210 -0.61 -13.37 -13.97
CA LEU A 210 0.17 -13.11 -15.18
C LEU A 210 -0.70 -12.81 -16.40
N LEU A 211 -1.76 -13.60 -16.60
CA LEU A 211 -2.71 -13.40 -17.72
C LEU A 211 -3.46 -12.06 -17.58
N LYS A 212 -3.78 -11.64 -16.37
CA LYS A 212 -4.41 -10.35 -16.11
C LYS A 212 -3.44 -9.21 -16.37
N LEU A 213 -2.21 -9.28 -15.84
CA LEU A 213 -1.17 -8.28 -16.06
C LEU A 213 -0.80 -8.14 -17.53
N GLN A 214 -0.78 -9.24 -18.30
CA GLN A 214 -0.54 -9.22 -19.75
C GLN A 214 -1.54 -8.36 -20.52
N LYS A 215 -2.80 -8.29 -20.04
CA LYS A 215 -3.85 -7.49 -20.66
C LYS A 215 -3.79 -6.00 -20.28
N ILE A 216 -3.14 -5.68 -19.17
CA ILE A 216 -3.18 -4.34 -18.58
C ILE A 216 -1.87 -3.59 -18.81
N SER A 217 -0.74 -4.29 -18.80
CA SER A 217 0.59 -3.68 -18.94
C SER A 217 0.77 -3.02 -20.29
N THR A 218 1.37 -1.84 -20.26
CA THR A 218 1.77 -1.07 -21.46
C THR A 218 3.28 -1.07 -21.67
N SER A 219 4.05 -1.51 -20.64
CA SER A 219 5.52 -1.60 -20.70
C SER A 219 5.96 -2.81 -21.52
N SER A 220 6.76 -2.57 -22.56
CA SER A 220 7.35 -3.63 -23.40
C SER A 220 8.22 -4.59 -22.58
N ASN A 221 8.96 -4.07 -21.60
CA ASN A 221 9.82 -4.85 -20.70
C ASN A 221 9.00 -5.78 -19.80
N ASN A 222 7.93 -5.25 -19.20
CA ASN A 222 7.05 -6.06 -18.36
C ASN A 222 6.32 -7.12 -19.18
N LEU A 223 5.81 -6.79 -20.36
CA LEU A 223 5.18 -7.74 -21.27
C LEU A 223 6.12 -8.87 -21.70
N LYS A 224 7.40 -8.56 -21.98
CA LYS A 224 8.42 -9.57 -22.24
C LYS A 224 8.62 -10.50 -21.04
N SER A 225 8.77 -9.93 -19.85
CA SER A 225 8.95 -10.69 -18.61
C SER A 225 7.72 -11.57 -18.28
N ILE A 226 6.50 -11.06 -18.48
CA ILE A 226 5.26 -11.82 -18.30
C ILE A 226 5.24 -13.05 -19.22
N ARG A 227 5.56 -12.87 -20.50
CA ARG A 227 5.59 -13.99 -21.47
C ARG A 227 6.63 -15.03 -21.07
N GLN A 228 7.80 -14.61 -20.60
CA GLN A 228 8.84 -15.52 -20.11
C GLN A 228 8.36 -16.31 -18.89
N GLN A 229 7.70 -15.65 -17.93
CA GLN A 229 7.17 -16.31 -16.73
C GLN A 229 6.05 -17.30 -17.07
N LEU A 230 5.16 -16.96 -18.02
CA LEU A 230 4.05 -17.84 -18.42
C LEU A 230 4.52 -19.22 -18.95
N ILE A 231 5.74 -19.33 -19.48
CA ILE A 231 6.32 -20.62 -19.92
C ILE A 231 6.39 -21.61 -18.75
N TYR A 232 6.78 -21.15 -17.55
CA TYR A 232 6.86 -22.03 -16.37
C TYR A 232 5.50 -22.55 -15.91
N PHE A 233 4.40 -21.86 -16.30
CA PHE A 233 3.04 -22.20 -15.93
C PHE A 233 2.23 -22.84 -17.07
N GLU A 234 2.89 -23.36 -18.11
CA GLU A 234 2.21 -23.95 -19.29
C GLU A 234 1.24 -25.07 -18.86
N LEU A 235 1.68 -25.96 -17.99
CA LEU A 235 0.91 -27.11 -17.48
C LEU A 235 -0.04 -26.77 -16.31
N VAL A 236 -0.18 -25.50 -15.96
CA VAL A 236 -1.05 -25.04 -14.88
C VAL A 236 -2.30 -24.42 -15.49
N ASP A 237 -3.49 -24.77 -15.00
CA ASP A 237 -4.73 -24.12 -15.43
C ASP A 237 -4.88 -22.73 -14.78
N PRO A 238 -5.52 -21.76 -15.40
CA PRO A 238 -5.90 -20.54 -14.71
C PRO A 238 -6.97 -20.83 -13.65
N SER A 239 -7.02 -20.02 -12.61
CA SER A 239 -8.06 -20.12 -11.57
C SER A 239 -9.41 -19.69 -12.13
N TRP A 240 -10.43 -20.50 -11.88
CA TRP A 240 -11.82 -20.24 -12.25
C TRP A 240 -12.56 -19.41 -11.19
N ASN A 241 -12.15 -19.53 -9.93
CA ASN A 241 -12.71 -18.78 -8.81
C ASN A 241 -11.58 -18.40 -7.85
N TYR A 242 -11.19 -17.15 -7.91
CA TYR A 242 -10.06 -16.64 -7.12
C TYR A 242 -10.28 -16.78 -5.62
N ALA A 243 -11.46 -16.43 -5.12
CA ALA A 243 -11.78 -16.52 -3.69
C ALA A 243 -11.63 -17.95 -3.18
N SER A 244 -12.25 -18.91 -3.88
CA SER A 244 -12.15 -20.33 -3.52
C SER A 244 -10.73 -20.87 -3.59
N ASP A 245 -9.91 -20.42 -4.56
CA ASP A 245 -8.51 -20.86 -4.62
C ASP A 245 -7.67 -20.20 -3.54
N PHE A 246 -7.89 -18.93 -3.18
CA PHE A 246 -7.22 -18.29 -2.04
C PHE A 246 -7.54 -18.96 -0.72
N ASP A 247 -8.79 -19.40 -0.50
CA ASP A 247 -9.22 -20.12 0.71
C ASP A 247 -8.56 -21.51 0.84
N LYS A 248 -8.15 -22.11 -0.29
CA LYS A 248 -7.45 -23.40 -0.33
C LYS A 248 -5.93 -23.28 -0.19
N VAL A 249 -5.38 -22.08 -0.27
CA VAL A 249 -3.94 -21.86 -0.10
C VAL A 249 -3.51 -22.22 1.31
N GLN A 250 -2.51 -23.07 1.41
CA GLN A 250 -1.87 -23.44 2.67
C GLN A 250 -0.38 -23.10 2.60
N ILE A 251 0.02 -22.11 3.38
CA ILE A 251 1.41 -21.72 3.50
C ILE A 251 2.05 -22.48 4.65
N ASP A 252 3.00 -23.32 4.31
CA ASP A 252 3.83 -24.08 5.23
C ASP A 252 5.33 -23.75 5.04
N ARG A 253 6.22 -24.46 5.75
CA ARG A 253 7.66 -24.25 5.63
C ARG A 253 8.17 -24.44 4.20
N THR A 254 7.53 -25.28 3.39
CA THR A 254 7.96 -25.62 2.03
C THR A 254 7.43 -24.64 1.00
N THR A 255 6.34 -23.94 1.30
CA THR A 255 5.63 -22.99 0.43
C THR A 255 5.75 -21.53 0.89
N LYS A 256 6.57 -21.26 1.91
CA LYS A 256 6.79 -19.90 2.43
C LYS A 256 7.20 -18.89 1.34
N ASP A 257 7.96 -19.35 0.35
CA ASP A 257 8.39 -18.51 -0.78
C ASP A 257 7.22 -18.00 -1.65
N TYR A 258 6.02 -18.60 -1.51
CA TYR A 258 4.80 -18.17 -2.21
C TYR A 258 4.05 -17.03 -1.51
N GLU A 259 4.29 -16.81 -0.23
CA GLU A 259 3.51 -15.88 0.60
C GLU A 259 3.47 -14.47 0.00
N GLU A 260 4.62 -13.90 -0.33
CA GLU A 260 4.73 -12.57 -0.89
C GLU A 260 4.11 -12.46 -2.29
N ILE A 261 4.34 -13.47 -3.14
CA ILE A 261 3.76 -13.51 -4.50
C ILE A 261 2.24 -13.62 -4.45
N LEU A 262 1.70 -14.41 -3.53
CA LEU A 262 0.25 -14.56 -3.36
C LEU A 262 -0.39 -13.32 -2.75
N ALA A 263 0.31 -12.59 -1.87
CA ALA A 263 -0.15 -11.29 -1.40
C ALA A 263 -0.32 -10.31 -2.57
N TRP A 264 0.68 -10.20 -3.45
CA TRP A 264 0.57 -9.44 -4.70
C TRP A 264 -0.55 -9.95 -5.62
N SER A 265 -0.63 -11.27 -5.80
CA SER A 265 -1.69 -11.89 -6.62
C SER A 265 -3.09 -11.57 -6.10
N LYS A 266 -3.26 -11.54 -4.78
CA LYS A 266 -4.52 -11.16 -4.14
C LYS A 266 -4.91 -9.72 -4.45
N VAL A 267 -3.96 -8.79 -4.38
CA VAL A 267 -4.17 -7.38 -4.76
C VAL A 267 -4.60 -7.28 -6.21
N PHE A 268 -3.84 -7.88 -7.13
CA PHE A 268 -4.13 -7.77 -8.55
C PHE A 268 -5.40 -8.51 -8.98
N LEU A 269 -5.72 -9.67 -8.43
CA LEU A 269 -6.88 -10.47 -8.82
C LEU A 269 -8.18 -10.03 -8.16
N MET A 270 -8.14 -9.77 -6.85
CA MET A 270 -9.33 -9.49 -6.04
C MET A 270 -9.71 -8.01 -6.01
N ASN A 271 -8.94 -7.14 -6.69
CA ASN A 271 -9.10 -5.68 -6.65
C ASN A 271 -9.07 -5.11 -5.22
N LYS A 272 -8.41 -5.81 -4.29
CA LYS A 272 -8.25 -5.36 -2.91
C LYS A 272 -6.96 -4.57 -2.82
N SER A 273 -7.02 -3.36 -2.28
CA SER A 273 -5.80 -2.63 -1.92
C SER A 273 -5.14 -3.28 -0.70
N PHE A 274 -3.91 -2.88 -0.37
CA PHE A 274 -3.26 -3.27 0.89
C PHE A 274 -3.97 -2.68 2.11
N SER A 275 -4.79 -1.63 1.93
CA SER A 275 -5.82 -1.18 2.86
C SER A 275 -7.16 -1.74 2.37
N THR A 276 -7.96 -2.28 3.26
CA THR A 276 -9.15 -3.09 3.01
C THR A 276 -10.21 -2.37 2.16
N PHE A 277 -10.18 -2.55 0.83
CA PHE A 277 -11.28 -2.13 -0.05
C PHE A 277 -12.14 -3.34 -0.39
N SER A 278 -13.37 -3.33 0.06
CA SER A 278 -14.37 -4.37 -0.22
C SER A 278 -15.48 -3.78 -1.11
N GLY A 279 -15.78 -4.40 -2.23
CA GLY A 279 -16.92 -4.05 -3.09
C GLY A 279 -16.82 -4.65 -4.49
N ASP A 280 -17.97 -4.92 -5.12
CA ASP A 280 -18.13 -5.27 -6.55
C ASP A 280 -17.99 -4.01 -7.44
N ALA A 281 -16.92 -3.24 -7.27
CA ALA A 281 -16.80 -1.95 -7.92
C ALA A 281 -16.31 -2.07 -9.37
N LYS A 282 -16.88 -1.25 -10.24
CA LYS A 282 -16.55 -1.10 -11.67
C LYS A 282 -15.14 -0.54 -11.94
N ALA A 283 -14.44 -0.02 -10.95
CA ALA A 283 -13.07 0.44 -11.05
C ALA A 283 -12.15 -0.29 -10.08
N ARG A 284 -10.85 -0.26 -10.33
CA ARG A 284 -9.80 -0.91 -9.53
C ARG A 284 -8.93 0.17 -8.91
N ALA A 285 -8.78 0.16 -7.59
CA ALA A 285 -7.93 1.11 -6.89
C ALA A 285 -6.83 0.41 -6.10
N LEU A 286 -5.62 0.91 -6.23
CA LEU A 286 -4.46 0.56 -5.42
C LEU A 286 -3.97 1.85 -4.77
N LEU A 287 -4.46 2.15 -3.59
CA LEU A 287 -4.26 3.40 -2.89
C LEU A 287 -3.65 3.16 -1.51
N PHE A 288 -2.76 4.06 -1.11
CA PHE A 288 -2.02 4.00 0.14
C PHE A 288 -2.28 5.28 0.94
N PRO A 289 -2.73 5.17 2.20
CA PRO A 289 -2.89 6.34 3.07
C PRO A 289 -1.51 6.91 3.42
N MET A 290 -1.21 8.11 2.94
CA MET A 290 0.13 8.70 3.07
C MET A 290 0.54 8.96 4.51
N GLU A 291 -0.40 9.17 5.42
CA GLU A 291 -0.12 9.29 6.85
C GLU A 291 0.53 8.01 7.39
N LYS A 292 -0.07 6.83 7.11
CA LYS A 292 0.48 5.53 7.51
C LYS A 292 1.81 5.19 6.81
N VAL A 293 1.94 5.57 5.54
CA VAL A 293 3.18 5.36 4.77
C VAL A 293 4.32 6.19 5.37
N TYR A 294 4.08 7.47 5.61
CA TYR A 294 5.07 8.38 6.19
C TYR A 294 5.47 7.97 7.61
N GLU A 295 4.49 7.67 8.46
CA GLU A 295 4.70 7.17 9.81
C GLU A 295 5.58 5.91 9.82
N SER A 296 5.23 4.90 9.02
CA SER A 296 6.00 3.65 8.93
C SER A 296 7.44 3.89 8.49
N PHE A 297 7.63 4.78 7.52
CA PHE A 297 8.95 5.10 6.98
C PHE A 297 9.83 5.80 8.00
N VAL A 298 9.33 6.84 8.64
CA VAL A 298 10.06 7.59 9.67
C VAL A 298 10.34 6.71 10.88
N SER A 299 9.33 5.98 11.38
CA SER A 299 9.46 5.10 12.53
C SER A 299 10.52 4.03 12.33
N MET A 300 10.54 3.38 11.16
CA MET A 300 11.54 2.35 10.83
C MET A 300 12.98 2.89 10.93
N HIS A 301 13.24 4.08 10.40
CA HIS A 301 14.57 4.69 10.43
C HIS A 301 14.95 5.21 11.83
N ILE A 302 13.97 5.70 12.61
CA ILE A 302 14.20 6.08 14.01
C ILE A 302 14.58 4.85 14.82
N VAL A 303 13.83 3.75 14.72
CA VAL A 303 14.14 2.50 15.41
C VAL A 303 15.58 2.06 15.07
N ASP A 304 15.90 1.94 13.79
CA ASP A 304 17.23 1.46 13.34
C ASP A 304 18.39 2.34 13.86
N ILE A 305 18.25 3.67 13.81
CA ILE A 305 19.33 4.60 14.16
C ILE A 305 19.43 4.80 15.67
N PHE A 306 18.30 4.89 16.40
CA PHE A 306 18.28 5.19 17.82
C PHE A 306 18.67 3.97 18.67
N GLU A 307 18.18 2.77 18.31
CA GLU A 307 18.56 1.54 19.01
C GLU A 307 20.06 1.25 18.90
N LYS A 308 20.67 1.48 17.74
CA LYS A 308 22.13 1.40 17.54
C LYS A 308 22.91 2.39 18.44
N LYS A 309 22.24 3.37 19.01
CA LYS A 309 22.83 4.38 19.93
C LYS A 309 22.44 4.17 21.40
N GLY A 310 21.76 3.06 21.70
CA GLY A 310 21.42 2.64 23.05
C GLY A 310 20.11 3.20 23.59
N TYR A 311 19.26 3.79 22.75
CA TYR A 311 17.90 4.17 23.11
C TYR A 311 16.97 2.95 23.01
N SER A 312 15.93 2.91 23.86
CA SER A 312 14.82 1.97 23.68
C SER A 312 13.72 2.67 22.90
N VAL A 313 13.29 2.10 21.78
CA VAL A 313 12.26 2.67 20.94
C VAL A 313 11.06 1.73 20.87
N SER A 314 9.85 2.26 21.11
CA SER A 314 8.59 1.56 20.87
C SER A 314 7.72 2.36 19.89
N THR A 315 7.07 1.67 18.97
CA THR A 315 6.17 2.27 17.99
C THR A 315 4.74 1.89 18.31
N GLN A 316 3.80 2.81 18.04
CA GLN A 316 2.36 2.57 18.25
C GLN A 316 2.04 2.07 19.67
N ASP A 317 2.63 2.72 20.70
CA ASP A 317 2.40 2.34 22.10
C ASP A 317 0.94 2.58 22.49
N THR A 318 0.30 1.57 23.08
CA THR A 318 -1.13 1.61 23.49
C THR A 318 -1.33 1.45 24.98
N GLY A 319 -0.27 1.50 25.76
CA GLY A 319 -0.31 1.24 27.23
C GLY A 319 -0.90 2.35 28.08
N ARG A 320 -1.27 3.51 27.52
CA ARG A 320 -1.75 4.68 28.25
C ARG A 320 -3.15 5.10 27.79
N TYR A 321 -3.93 5.63 28.77
CA TYR A 321 -5.31 6.05 28.55
C TYR A 321 -5.52 7.47 29.08
N LEU A 322 -6.35 8.24 28.40
CA LEU A 322 -6.65 9.61 28.79
C LEU A 322 -7.53 9.64 30.03
N LEU A 323 -8.58 8.83 30.07
CA LEU A 323 -9.58 8.82 31.14
C LEU A 323 -9.80 7.40 31.68
N LYS A 324 -10.41 7.34 32.87
CA LYS A 324 -10.88 6.12 33.51
C LYS A 324 -12.34 6.33 33.93
N GLU A 325 -13.21 5.40 33.58
CA GLU A 325 -14.60 5.35 33.96
C GLU A 325 -14.82 4.06 34.79
N GLU A 326 -15.15 4.18 36.02
CA GLU A 326 -15.24 3.04 36.96
C GLU A 326 -13.99 2.15 36.90
N ASN A 327 -14.10 0.94 36.31
CA ASN A 327 -13.01 -0.01 36.13
C ASN A 327 -12.54 -0.11 34.64
N ARG A 328 -13.05 0.75 33.76
CA ARG A 328 -12.70 0.75 32.33
C ARG A 328 -11.76 1.92 32.01
N ASN A 329 -10.64 1.62 31.38
CA ASN A 329 -9.79 2.63 30.77
C ASN A 329 -10.40 3.02 29.42
N ILE A 330 -10.59 4.33 29.21
CA ILE A 330 -11.20 4.88 28.01
C ILE A 330 -10.29 5.91 27.36
N PHE A 331 -10.41 6.07 26.03
CA PHE A 331 -9.55 6.92 25.19
C PHE A 331 -8.08 6.51 25.26
N SER A 332 -7.76 5.39 24.61
CA SER A 332 -6.37 4.93 24.46
C SER A 332 -5.53 6.00 23.76
N LEU A 333 -4.39 6.31 24.31
CA LEU A 333 -3.39 7.17 23.69
C LEU A 333 -2.43 6.31 22.89
N ARG A 334 -2.12 6.74 21.68
CA ARG A 334 -1.30 5.97 20.75
C ARG A 334 -0.31 6.89 20.04
N PRO A 335 0.76 7.32 20.71
CA PRO A 335 1.83 8.05 20.05
C PRO A 335 2.53 7.15 19.03
N ASP A 336 2.94 7.72 17.92
CA ASP A 336 3.59 6.97 16.83
C ASP A 336 4.90 6.34 17.32
N ILE A 337 5.71 7.10 18.09
CA ILE A 337 7.02 6.66 18.56
C ILE A 337 7.24 7.15 20.00
N VAL A 338 7.65 6.23 20.86
CA VAL A 338 8.10 6.52 22.23
C VAL A 338 9.56 6.11 22.35
N VAL A 339 10.42 7.06 22.67
CA VAL A 339 11.86 6.86 22.85
C VAL A 339 12.20 7.02 24.33
N LYS A 340 12.98 6.08 24.87
CA LYS A 340 13.53 6.17 26.22
C LYS A 340 15.05 6.17 26.17
N ASP A 341 15.65 7.11 26.86
CA ASP A 341 17.10 7.13 27.03
C ASP A 341 17.58 6.20 28.15
N ASN A 342 18.88 6.02 28.29
CA ASN A 342 19.49 5.17 29.33
C ASN A 342 19.28 5.72 30.76
N LYS A 343 18.78 6.95 30.91
CA LYS A 343 18.46 7.58 32.20
C LYS A 343 16.98 7.44 32.56
N GLY A 344 16.18 6.87 31.66
CA GLY A 344 14.74 6.70 31.84
C GLY A 344 13.91 7.91 31.41
N ASN A 345 14.51 8.94 30.81
CA ASN A 345 13.75 10.05 30.25
C ASN A 345 12.94 9.56 29.03
N THR A 346 11.70 10.02 28.95
CA THR A 346 10.79 9.66 27.87
C THR A 346 10.65 10.84 26.91
N ILE A 347 10.81 10.57 25.63
CA ILE A 347 10.60 11.48 24.52
C ILE A 347 9.50 10.91 23.66
N ILE A 348 8.51 11.73 23.33
CA ILE A 348 7.42 11.36 22.42
C ILE A 348 7.71 11.96 21.05
N MET A 349 7.51 11.16 20.02
CA MET A 349 7.56 11.65 18.65
C MET A 349 6.28 11.25 17.93
N ASP A 350 5.74 12.18 17.16
CA ASP A 350 4.50 11.99 16.43
C ASP A 350 4.69 12.51 15.00
N THR A 351 4.32 11.72 14.01
CA THR A 351 4.50 12.05 12.60
C THR A 351 3.24 12.68 12.03
N LYS A 352 3.40 13.72 11.24
CA LYS A 352 2.25 14.39 10.61
C LYS A 352 2.50 14.62 9.13
N TRP A 353 1.73 13.96 8.28
CA TRP A 353 1.76 14.15 6.84
C TRP A 353 1.01 15.41 6.44
N LYS A 354 1.57 16.59 6.83
CA LYS A 354 1.01 17.91 6.54
C LYS A 354 2.07 18.83 5.98
N ARG A 355 1.67 19.70 5.08
CA ARG A 355 2.52 20.76 4.54
C ARG A 355 2.36 22.00 5.41
N LEU A 356 3.42 22.41 6.08
CA LEU A 356 3.48 23.68 6.81
C LEU A 356 3.89 24.83 5.88
N TYR A 357 3.54 26.06 6.25
CA TYR A 357 3.86 27.26 5.50
C TYR A 357 4.25 28.38 6.46
N ASP A 358 5.08 29.32 5.99
CA ASP A 358 5.58 30.42 6.81
C ASP A 358 4.53 31.54 6.95
N ASN A 359 3.52 31.29 7.79
CA ASN A 359 2.49 32.28 8.13
C ASN A 359 2.13 32.18 9.61
N PRO A 360 2.71 33.06 10.46
CA PRO A 360 2.44 33.07 11.90
C PRO A 360 0.96 33.29 12.26
N GLU A 361 0.23 34.12 11.48
CA GLU A 361 -1.17 34.43 11.75
C GLU A 361 -2.08 33.22 11.61
N LYS A 362 -1.66 32.21 10.85
CA LYS A 362 -2.35 30.93 10.69
C LYS A 362 -1.65 29.80 11.42
N ASN A 363 -0.90 30.10 12.49
CA ASN A 363 -0.15 29.14 13.29
C ASN A 363 0.74 28.23 12.43
N TYR A 364 1.34 28.77 11.35
CA TYR A 364 2.18 28.02 10.41
C TYR A 364 1.51 26.81 9.73
N GLY A 365 0.18 26.71 9.81
CA GLY A 365 -0.59 25.54 9.36
C GLY A 365 -0.66 24.39 10.38
N ILE A 366 -0.16 24.60 11.60
CA ILE A 366 -0.23 23.64 12.68
C ILE A 366 -1.68 23.54 13.17
N SER A 367 -2.21 22.34 13.28
CA SER A 367 -3.56 22.09 13.74
C SER A 367 -3.67 22.21 15.26
N GLN A 368 -4.70 22.90 15.75
CA GLN A 368 -4.98 22.97 17.16
C GLN A 368 -5.26 21.58 17.78
N VAL A 369 -5.92 20.70 17.02
CA VAL A 369 -6.19 19.32 17.44
C VAL A 369 -4.88 18.55 17.65
N ASP A 370 -3.89 18.73 16.75
CA ASP A 370 -2.57 18.11 16.91
C ASP A 370 -1.91 18.59 18.23
N MET A 371 -2.03 19.88 18.57
CA MET A 371 -1.45 20.41 19.80
C MET A 371 -2.15 19.86 21.08
N TYR A 372 -3.45 19.66 21.05
CA TYR A 372 -4.15 18.98 22.17
C TYR A 372 -3.69 17.53 22.31
N GLN A 373 -3.46 16.84 21.22
CA GLN A 373 -2.92 15.48 21.25
C GLN A 373 -1.51 15.46 21.85
N MET A 374 -0.62 16.37 21.43
CA MET A 374 0.74 16.48 21.97
C MET A 374 0.73 16.79 23.48
N TYR A 375 -0.17 17.66 23.92
CA TYR A 375 -0.36 17.94 25.34
C TYR A 375 -0.78 16.69 26.13
N ALA A 376 -1.77 15.95 25.63
CA ALA A 376 -2.22 14.72 26.26
C ALA A 376 -1.07 13.68 26.36
N TYR A 377 -0.28 13.55 25.31
CA TYR A 377 0.88 12.67 25.29
C TYR A 377 1.92 13.08 26.34
N SER A 378 2.32 14.37 26.37
CA SER A 378 3.32 14.85 27.33
C SER A 378 2.94 14.53 28.77
N LYS A 379 1.67 14.75 29.11
CA LYS A 379 1.15 14.50 30.49
C LYS A 379 1.09 13.03 30.85
N LYS A 380 0.54 12.20 29.95
CA LYS A 380 0.31 10.78 30.27
C LYS A 380 1.57 9.93 30.21
N TYR A 381 2.55 10.34 29.43
CA TYR A 381 3.86 9.68 29.34
C TYR A 381 4.93 10.32 30.23
N ASN A 382 4.60 11.42 30.92
CA ASN A 382 5.53 12.21 31.71
C ASN A 382 6.77 12.62 30.90
N ALA A 383 6.51 13.11 29.68
CA ALA A 383 7.54 13.50 28.73
C ALA A 383 7.77 15.01 28.78
N ASN A 384 9.00 15.44 28.97
CA ASN A 384 9.38 16.86 28.98
C ASN A 384 9.54 17.41 27.55
N GLU A 385 9.75 16.50 26.58
CA GLU A 385 9.91 16.86 25.18
C GLU A 385 8.96 16.05 24.30
N VAL A 386 8.32 16.75 23.39
CA VAL A 386 7.49 16.15 22.33
C VAL A 386 8.00 16.65 21.00
N TRP A 387 8.26 15.74 20.08
CA TRP A 387 8.74 16.04 18.74
C TRP A 387 7.65 15.77 17.71
N VAL A 388 7.26 16.80 16.95
CA VAL A 388 6.31 16.64 15.83
C VAL A 388 7.10 16.67 14.53
N LEU A 389 7.01 15.56 13.79
CA LEU A 389 7.84 15.30 12.62
C LEU A 389 7.03 15.53 11.34
N TYR A 390 7.31 16.63 10.64
CA TYR A 390 6.67 16.98 9.37
C TYR A 390 7.59 16.66 8.19
N PRO A 391 7.08 16.35 6.99
CA PRO A 391 7.91 16.23 5.80
C PRO A 391 8.50 17.59 5.43
N ARG A 392 9.78 17.63 5.06
CA ARG A 392 10.43 18.82 4.54
C ARG A 392 9.92 19.10 3.13
N VAL A 393 9.33 20.28 2.93
CA VAL A 393 8.77 20.72 1.65
C VAL A 393 9.40 21.99 1.15
N ASN A 394 9.78 22.86 2.10
CA ASN A 394 10.35 24.19 1.84
C ASN A 394 11.54 24.40 2.76
N GLU A 395 12.22 25.52 2.62
CA GLU A 395 13.33 25.97 3.49
C GLU A 395 12.86 26.42 4.89
N LEU A 396 11.76 25.85 5.40
CA LEU A 396 11.32 26.14 6.76
C LEU A 396 12.32 25.59 7.77
N GLU A 397 12.67 26.42 8.75
CA GLU A 397 13.56 26.03 9.83
C GLU A 397 12.82 25.24 10.92
N ASN A 398 13.54 24.32 11.57
CA ASN A 398 13.06 23.62 12.75
C ASN A 398 12.76 24.61 13.88
N ARG A 399 11.67 24.40 14.63
CA ARG A 399 11.18 25.34 15.64
C ARG A 399 10.96 24.64 16.98
N ILE A 400 11.04 25.42 18.05
CA ILE A 400 10.67 25.00 19.40
C ILE A 400 9.52 25.89 19.83
N ILE A 401 8.46 25.25 20.33
CA ILE A 401 7.27 25.92 20.86
C ILE A 401 7.09 25.37 22.30
N GLU A 402 6.78 26.23 23.25
CA GLU A 402 6.57 25.86 24.65
C GLU A 402 5.10 26.01 25.02
N PHE A 403 4.56 25.12 25.84
CA PHE A 403 3.26 25.33 26.44
C PHE A 403 3.35 26.48 27.44
N ARG A 404 2.36 27.38 27.43
CA ARG A 404 2.41 28.67 28.15
C ARG A 404 2.68 28.55 29.64
N ASP A 405 2.14 27.54 30.29
CA ASP A 405 2.15 27.39 31.74
C ASP A 405 2.94 26.15 32.18
N GLU A 406 3.85 25.62 31.35
CA GLU A 406 4.53 24.37 31.60
C GLU A 406 5.94 24.31 30.98
N ASP A 407 6.81 23.49 31.58
CA ASP A 407 8.17 23.26 31.12
C ASP A 407 8.27 22.31 29.89
N THR A 408 7.12 21.81 29.41
CA THR A 408 7.11 20.88 28.26
C THR A 408 7.39 21.60 26.97
N LYS A 409 8.39 21.15 26.25
CA LYS A 409 8.79 21.69 24.94
C LYS A 409 8.22 20.87 23.82
N ILE A 410 7.64 21.54 22.83
CA ILE A 410 7.26 20.95 21.55
C ILE A 410 8.27 21.37 20.50
N HIS A 411 8.94 20.37 19.96
CA HIS A 411 9.90 20.55 18.87
C HIS A 411 9.22 20.23 17.53
N ILE A 412 9.27 21.16 16.59
CA ILE A 412 8.86 20.95 15.22
C ILE A 412 10.10 20.67 14.40
N PHE A 413 10.15 19.47 13.83
CA PHE A 413 11.27 19.02 13.03
C PHE A 413 10.81 18.62 11.63
N PHE A 414 11.55 19.09 10.62
CA PHE A 414 11.29 18.78 9.23
C PHE A 414 12.18 17.64 8.75
N VAL A 415 11.55 16.53 8.44
CA VAL A 415 12.21 15.30 7.97
C VAL A 415 12.38 15.37 6.47
N ASP A 416 13.61 15.28 6.01
CA ASP A 416 13.92 15.11 4.60
C ASP A 416 13.78 13.61 4.26
N VAL A 417 12.73 13.27 3.52
CA VAL A 417 12.45 11.87 3.14
C VAL A 417 13.35 11.36 2.02
N SER A 418 13.94 12.26 1.23
CA SER A 418 14.90 11.90 0.18
C SER A 418 16.27 11.53 0.73
N GLU A 419 16.66 12.14 1.87
CA GLU A 419 17.90 11.87 2.63
C GLU A 419 17.56 11.42 4.07
N ILE A 420 16.63 10.48 4.22
CA ILE A 420 16.04 10.11 5.52
C ILE A 420 17.08 9.76 6.59
N GLU A 421 18.10 8.97 6.28
CA GLU A 421 19.14 8.62 7.26
C GLU A 421 19.89 9.82 7.80
N LYS A 422 20.22 10.77 6.92
CA LYS A 422 20.91 12.02 7.30
C LYS A 422 20.01 12.86 8.20
N SER A 423 18.73 12.98 7.82
CA SER A 423 17.73 13.73 8.58
C SER A 423 17.51 13.15 9.97
N ILE A 424 17.38 11.83 10.13
CA ILE A 424 17.20 11.18 11.42
C ILE A 424 18.49 11.26 12.30
N LYS A 425 19.66 11.19 11.67
CA LYS A 425 20.94 11.44 12.41
C LYS A 425 21.04 12.89 12.91
N GLU A 426 20.51 13.87 12.17
CA GLU A 426 20.40 15.27 12.62
C GLU A 426 19.41 15.39 13.79
N LEU A 427 18.22 14.77 13.69
CA LEU A 427 17.25 14.72 14.78
C LEU A 427 17.89 14.18 16.07
N LEU A 428 18.62 13.07 15.98
CA LEU A 428 19.31 12.47 17.13
C LEU A 428 20.36 13.40 17.74
N LYS A 429 21.05 14.21 16.96
CA LYS A 429 22.01 15.20 17.48
C LYS A 429 21.30 16.30 18.26
N LYS A 430 20.13 16.78 17.78
CA LYS A 430 19.34 17.83 18.45
C LYS A 430 18.75 17.34 19.79
N ILE A 431 18.37 16.08 19.90
CA ILE A 431 17.89 15.48 21.16
C ILE A 431 19.01 15.36 22.20
N LYS A 432 20.25 15.23 21.78
CA LYS A 432 21.41 15.14 22.68
C LYS A 432 21.96 16.50 23.13
N ALA A 433 21.60 17.56 22.42
CA ALA A 433 22.07 18.93 22.70
C ALA A 433 21.23 19.60 23.79
#